data_59a5a93f9035df608da6aba23e911923
#
_entry.id   59a5a93f9035df608da6aba23e911923
#
_cell.length_a   1.000
_cell.length_b   1.000
_cell.length_c   1.000
_cell.angle_alpha   90.00
_cell.angle_beta   90.00
_cell.angle_gamma   90.00
#
_symmetry.space_group_name_H-M   'P 1'
#
loop_
_entity.id
_entity.type
_entity.pdbx_description
1 polymer ?
#
loop_
_entity_poly.entity_id
_entity_poly.type
_entity_poly.pdbx_seq_one_letter_code
_entity_poly.pdbx_strand_id
1 'polypeptide(L)'
;MTIVAKTKKEETKVDENKEVEDEKDNASIKIQKELEEKNDQLLRLAAEYDNFRKRSQREKESIYSDVKANVLGDLLPVIDNFERALDGSGDELESFRKGVDMIFNQLVETMKKHGVESFGEVGDEFDPNFHSAVMHIESEDLGENVIAQVFSKGYKVGDKVIRPATVQVAN
;
A
#
# COMPACT_ATOMS: atom_id res chain seq x y z
N MET A 1 -76.70 -48.84 -4.80
CA MET A 1 -76.24 -47.49 -4.40
C MET A 1 -74.70 -47.39 -4.10
N THR A 2 -73.90 -48.44 -4.34
CA THR A 2 -72.49 -48.45 -3.86
C THR A 2 -71.44 -48.13 -4.99
N ILE A 3 -71.87 -48.15 -6.26
CA ILE A 3 -70.94 -47.96 -7.41
C ILE A 3 -70.72 -46.43 -7.71
N VAL A 4 -71.78 -45.60 -7.53
CA VAL A 4 -71.71 -44.15 -7.87
C VAL A 4 -70.87 -43.37 -6.85
N ALA A 5 -70.71 -43.84 -5.63
CA ALA A 5 -69.88 -43.17 -4.59
C ALA A 5 -68.37 -43.44 -4.76
N LYS A 6 -67.99 -44.54 -5.44
CA LYS A 6 -66.58 -44.89 -5.68
C LYS A 6 -65.97 -44.09 -6.84
N THR A 7 -66.76 -43.86 -7.92
CA THR A 7 -66.32 -43.06 -9.09
C THR A 7 -66.14 -41.58 -8.73
N LYS A 8 -67.00 -41.00 -7.89
CA LYS A 8 -66.89 -39.61 -7.48
C LYS A 8 -65.68 -39.33 -6.54
N LYS A 9 -65.21 -40.35 -5.80
CA LYS A 9 -64.03 -40.27 -4.95
C LYS A 9 -62.72 -40.46 -5.71
N GLU A 10 -62.74 -41.13 -6.84
CA GLU A 10 -61.58 -41.27 -7.73
C GLU A 10 -61.39 -40.04 -8.64
N GLU A 11 -62.50 -39.46 -9.14
CA GLU A 11 -62.42 -38.20 -9.94
C GLU A 11 -61.92 -37.00 -9.09
N THR A 12 -62.36 -36.83 -7.82
CA THR A 12 -61.86 -35.79 -6.94
C THR A 12 -60.38 -35.97 -6.57
N LYS A 13 -59.89 -37.20 -6.43
CA LYS A 13 -58.45 -37.44 -6.16
C LYS A 13 -57.56 -37.22 -7.40
N VAL A 14 -58.07 -37.38 -8.61
CA VAL A 14 -57.36 -37.12 -9.87
C VAL A 14 -57.28 -35.62 -10.13
N ASP A 15 -58.32 -34.84 -9.79
CA ASP A 15 -58.31 -33.40 -9.91
C ASP A 15 -57.41 -32.75 -8.84
N GLU A 16 -57.45 -33.18 -7.60
CA GLU A 16 -56.56 -32.69 -6.53
C GLU A 16 -55.07 -32.99 -6.83
N ASN A 17 -54.73 -34.14 -7.42
CA ASN A 17 -53.37 -34.46 -7.83
C ASN A 17 -52.88 -33.64 -9.05
N LYS A 18 -53.77 -33.32 -10.01
CA LYS A 18 -53.43 -32.43 -11.12
C LYS A 18 -53.20 -31.01 -10.68
N GLU A 19 -54.01 -30.45 -9.80
CA GLU A 19 -53.80 -29.09 -9.26
C GLU A 19 -52.47 -28.99 -8.47
N VAL A 20 -52.11 -30.01 -7.69
CA VAL A 20 -50.82 -30.05 -6.97
C VAL A 20 -49.59 -30.21 -7.90
N GLU A 21 -49.73 -30.93 -9.00
CA GLU A 21 -48.68 -31.04 -10.04
C GLU A 21 -48.54 -29.73 -10.81
N ASP A 22 -49.61 -29.07 -11.21
CA ASP A 22 -49.60 -27.78 -11.89
C ASP A 22 -49.04 -26.64 -11.01
N GLU A 23 -49.35 -26.65 -9.68
CA GLU A 23 -48.74 -25.69 -8.74
C GLU A 23 -47.23 -25.93 -8.56
N LYS A 24 -46.77 -27.17 -8.50
CA LYS A 24 -45.34 -27.52 -8.42
C LYS A 24 -44.57 -27.13 -9.67
N ASP A 25 -45.15 -27.36 -10.85
CA ASP A 25 -44.55 -27.00 -12.13
C ASP A 25 -44.45 -25.45 -12.27
N ASN A 26 -45.52 -24.73 -11.88
CA ASN A 26 -45.49 -23.27 -11.85
C ASN A 26 -44.44 -22.71 -10.88
N ALA A 27 -44.32 -23.31 -9.69
CA ALA A 27 -43.30 -22.93 -8.72
C ALA A 27 -41.88 -23.23 -9.23
N SER A 28 -41.67 -24.37 -9.90
CA SER A 28 -40.38 -24.72 -10.52
C SER A 28 -39.99 -23.73 -11.60
N ILE A 29 -40.90 -23.36 -12.50
CA ILE A 29 -40.67 -22.39 -13.56
C ILE A 29 -40.33 -21.02 -13.00
N LYS A 30 -40.99 -20.62 -11.92
CA LYS A 30 -40.70 -19.36 -11.24
C LYS A 30 -39.29 -19.34 -10.63
N ILE A 31 -38.92 -20.40 -9.94
CA ILE A 31 -37.59 -20.58 -9.36
C ILE A 31 -36.50 -20.59 -10.42
N GLN A 32 -36.76 -21.26 -11.56
CA GLN A 32 -35.81 -21.26 -12.67
C GLN A 32 -35.59 -19.87 -13.25
N LYS A 33 -36.65 -19.08 -13.45
CA LYS A 33 -36.54 -17.69 -13.91
C LYS A 33 -35.76 -16.82 -12.92
N GLU A 34 -36.05 -16.93 -11.63
CA GLU A 34 -35.32 -16.20 -10.60
C GLU A 34 -33.83 -16.60 -10.57
N LEU A 35 -33.53 -17.89 -10.79
CA LEU A 35 -32.17 -18.39 -10.87
C LEU A 35 -31.42 -17.82 -12.09
N GLU A 36 -32.07 -17.80 -13.27
CA GLU A 36 -31.51 -17.21 -14.49
C GLU A 36 -31.24 -15.71 -14.30
N GLU A 37 -32.18 -14.97 -13.74
CA GLU A 37 -32.02 -13.54 -13.44
C GLU A 37 -30.85 -13.28 -12.46
N LYS A 38 -30.71 -14.15 -11.43
CA LYS A 38 -29.61 -14.07 -10.48
C LYS A 38 -28.26 -14.41 -11.12
N ASN A 39 -28.23 -15.42 -11.99
CA ASN A 39 -27.02 -15.77 -12.73
C ASN A 39 -26.59 -14.63 -13.67
N ASP A 40 -27.52 -13.99 -14.39
CA ASP A 40 -27.22 -12.85 -15.24
C ASP A 40 -26.69 -11.67 -14.42
N GLN A 41 -27.32 -11.39 -13.26
CA GLN A 41 -26.83 -10.37 -12.33
C GLN A 41 -25.40 -10.66 -11.84
N LEU A 42 -25.10 -11.92 -11.48
CA LEU A 42 -23.78 -12.35 -11.06
C LEU A 42 -22.73 -12.21 -12.19
N LEU A 43 -23.07 -12.63 -13.40
CA LEU A 43 -22.17 -12.50 -14.56
C LEU A 43 -21.86 -11.02 -14.86
N ARG A 44 -22.89 -10.18 -14.82
CA ARG A 44 -22.71 -8.75 -15.01
C ARG A 44 -21.85 -8.13 -13.92
N LEU A 45 -22.12 -8.46 -12.65
CA LEU A 45 -21.34 -7.97 -11.50
C LEU A 45 -19.88 -8.44 -11.58
N ALA A 46 -19.65 -9.69 -11.98
CA ALA A 46 -18.30 -10.22 -12.17
C ALA A 46 -17.54 -9.45 -13.25
N ALA A 47 -18.20 -9.13 -14.38
CA ALA A 47 -17.60 -8.34 -15.45
C ALA A 47 -17.31 -6.89 -15.01
N GLU A 48 -18.24 -6.26 -14.27
CA GLU A 48 -18.04 -4.92 -13.70
C GLU A 48 -16.88 -4.91 -12.70
N TYR A 49 -16.78 -5.93 -11.83
CA TYR A 49 -15.70 -6.08 -10.88
C TYR A 49 -14.33 -6.26 -11.57
N ASP A 50 -14.27 -7.06 -12.63
CA ASP A 50 -13.03 -7.29 -13.39
C ASP A 50 -12.56 -5.99 -14.07
N ASN A 51 -13.49 -5.22 -14.63
CA ASN A 51 -13.23 -3.91 -15.21
C ASN A 51 -12.76 -2.89 -14.12
N PHE A 52 -13.41 -2.89 -12.97
CA PHE A 52 -13.00 -2.06 -11.83
C PHE A 52 -11.59 -2.42 -11.36
N ARG A 53 -11.29 -3.73 -11.20
CA ARG A 53 -9.96 -4.19 -10.78
C ARG A 53 -8.87 -3.75 -11.75
N LYS A 54 -9.10 -3.92 -13.07
CA LYS A 54 -8.15 -3.49 -14.11
C LYS A 54 -7.94 -1.98 -14.10
N ARG A 55 -9.00 -1.20 -13.93
CA ARG A 55 -8.91 0.26 -13.84
C ARG A 55 -8.16 0.69 -12.58
N SER A 56 -8.51 0.16 -11.42
CA SER A 56 -7.85 0.47 -10.14
C SER A 56 -6.35 0.13 -10.17
N GLN A 57 -5.98 -0.96 -10.84
CA GLN A 57 -4.57 -1.32 -11.00
C GLN A 57 -3.82 -0.29 -11.86
N ARG A 58 -4.39 0.14 -12.98
CA ARG A 58 -3.80 1.19 -13.84
C ARG A 58 -3.68 2.53 -13.13
N GLU A 59 -4.71 2.90 -12.36
CA GLU A 59 -4.71 4.12 -11.55
C GLU A 59 -3.58 4.09 -10.50
N LYS A 60 -3.39 2.96 -9.81
CA LYS A 60 -2.27 2.79 -8.87
C LYS A 60 -0.90 2.92 -9.55
N GLU A 61 -0.73 2.30 -10.71
CA GLU A 61 0.52 2.38 -11.48
C GLU A 61 0.80 3.80 -11.97
N SER A 62 -0.24 4.53 -12.41
CA SER A 62 -0.13 5.95 -12.79
C SER A 62 0.29 6.80 -11.60
N ILE A 63 -0.42 6.69 -10.46
CA ILE A 63 -0.09 7.44 -9.23
C ILE A 63 1.37 7.18 -8.81
N TYR A 64 1.80 5.91 -8.83
CA TYR A 64 3.17 5.56 -8.48
C TYR A 64 4.20 6.20 -9.44
N SER A 65 3.90 6.21 -10.74
CA SER A 65 4.74 6.84 -11.75
C SER A 65 4.80 8.36 -11.56
N ASP A 66 3.66 9.00 -11.30
CA ASP A 66 3.56 10.44 -11.12
C ASP A 66 4.29 10.90 -9.85
N VAL A 67 4.12 10.19 -8.74
CA VAL A 67 4.85 10.47 -7.49
C VAL A 67 6.35 10.33 -7.70
N LYS A 68 6.80 9.26 -8.38
CA LYS A 68 8.21 9.04 -8.70
C LYS A 68 8.77 10.16 -9.59
N ALA A 69 8.03 10.59 -10.62
CA ALA A 69 8.44 11.68 -11.49
C ALA A 69 8.55 13.00 -10.72
N ASN A 70 7.61 13.31 -9.84
CA ASN A 70 7.65 14.52 -9.02
C ASN A 70 8.86 14.55 -8.08
N VAL A 71 9.11 13.43 -7.35
CA VAL A 71 10.27 13.33 -6.46
C VAL A 71 11.59 13.49 -7.23
N LEU A 72 11.71 12.82 -8.37
CA LEU A 72 12.92 12.94 -9.21
C LEU A 72 13.04 14.35 -9.81
N GLY A 73 11.92 14.96 -10.23
CA GLY A 73 11.91 16.34 -10.73
C GLY A 73 12.41 17.35 -9.71
N ASP A 74 12.02 17.21 -8.44
CA ASP A 74 12.51 18.08 -7.35
C ASP A 74 14.01 17.87 -7.00
N LEU A 75 14.59 16.74 -7.42
CA LEU A 75 16.03 16.47 -7.24
C LEU A 75 16.90 17.03 -8.39
N LEU A 76 16.33 17.28 -9.57
CA LEU A 76 17.11 17.78 -10.71
C LEU A 76 17.85 19.08 -10.42
N PRO A 77 17.26 20.11 -9.75
CA PRO A 77 18.00 21.33 -9.42
C PRO A 77 19.21 21.11 -8.51
N VAL A 78 19.23 20.04 -7.72
CA VAL A 78 20.40 19.66 -6.90
C VAL A 78 21.51 19.17 -7.81
N ILE A 79 21.18 18.37 -8.83
CA ILE A 79 22.15 17.88 -9.84
C ILE A 79 22.72 19.06 -10.64
N ASP A 80 21.87 19.98 -11.11
CA ASP A 80 22.29 21.16 -11.85
C ASP A 80 23.29 22.03 -11.06
N ASN A 81 23.05 22.13 -9.74
CA ASN A 81 23.97 22.88 -8.87
C ASN A 81 25.29 22.15 -8.63
N PHE A 82 25.28 20.79 -8.57
CA PHE A 82 26.53 20.03 -8.54
C PHE A 82 27.33 20.21 -9.85
N GLU A 83 26.69 20.13 -11.00
CA GLU A 83 27.35 20.36 -12.29
C GLU A 83 28.00 21.75 -12.34
N ARG A 84 27.25 22.78 -11.92
CA ARG A 84 27.77 24.15 -11.83
C ARG A 84 28.95 24.27 -10.88
N ALA A 85 28.93 23.58 -9.74
CA ALA A 85 30.04 23.61 -8.78
C ALA A 85 31.30 22.91 -9.31
N LEU A 86 31.11 21.86 -10.13
CA LEU A 86 32.23 21.13 -10.76
C LEU A 86 32.84 21.89 -11.96
N ASP A 87 32.02 22.61 -12.73
CA ASP A 87 32.47 23.43 -13.87
C ASP A 87 33.16 24.72 -13.39
N GLY A 88 32.84 25.19 -12.20
CA GLY A 88 33.49 26.34 -11.60
C GLY A 88 34.91 26.00 -11.16
N SER A 89 35.88 26.18 -12.02
CA SER A 89 37.30 26.05 -11.71
C SER A 89 37.79 27.24 -10.84
N GLY A 90 37.20 27.35 -9.66
CA GLY A 90 37.64 28.32 -8.66
C GLY A 90 38.88 27.82 -7.92
N ASP A 91 39.99 28.55 -8.03
CA ASP A 91 41.24 28.25 -7.32
C ASP A 91 41.15 28.34 -5.78
N GLU A 92 40.01 28.69 -5.23
CA GLU A 92 39.79 28.82 -3.78
C GLU A 92 38.97 27.64 -3.20
N LEU A 93 39.66 26.76 -2.49
CA LEU A 93 39.09 25.61 -1.80
C LEU A 93 37.91 26.00 -0.86
N GLU A 94 37.99 27.17 -0.22
CA GLU A 94 36.92 27.67 0.66
C GLU A 94 35.65 28.02 -0.09
N SER A 95 35.75 28.59 -1.28
CA SER A 95 34.63 28.93 -2.15
C SER A 95 33.91 27.66 -2.63
N PHE A 96 34.70 26.66 -3.05
CA PHE A 96 34.16 25.34 -3.43
C PHE A 96 33.45 24.66 -2.27
N ARG A 97 34.05 24.66 -1.07
CA ARG A 97 33.43 24.07 0.12
C ARG A 97 32.11 24.73 0.46
N LYS A 98 32.00 26.05 0.42
CA LYS A 98 30.73 26.76 0.63
C LYS A 98 29.69 26.39 -0.42
N GLY A 99 30.08 26.25 -1.68
CA GLY A 99 29.20 25.79 -2.75
C GLY A 99 28.62 24.40 -2.46
N VAL A 100 29.47 23.45 -2.06
CA VAL A 100 29.05 22.09 -1.69
C VAL A 100 28.12 22.09 -0.48
N ASP A 101 28.42 22.91 0.55
CA ASP A 101 27.55 23.04 1.73
C ASP A 101 26.16 23.58 1.36
N MET A 102 26.07 24.52 0.43
CA MET A 102 24.79 25.03 -0.06
C MET A 102 23.99 23.95 -0.79
N ILE A 103 24.64 23.16 -1.62
CA ILE A 103 23.99 22.07 -2.36
C ILE A 103 23.53 20.98 -1.40
N PHE A 104 24.34 20.64 -0.40
CA PHE A 104 23.94 19.69 0.65
C PHE A 104 22.70 20.16 1.42
N ASN A 105 22.65 21.43 1.81
CA ASN A 105 21.49 21.99 2.49
C ASN A 105 20.25 21.98 1.60
N GLN A 106 20.39 22.30 0.31
CA GLN A 106 19.29 22.21 -0.64
C GLN A 106 18.76 20.77 -0.79
N LEU A 107 19.66 19.78 -0.84
CA LEU A 107 19.26 18.36 -0.87
C LEU A 107 18.47 17.99 0.39
N VAL A 108 18.95 18.37 1.58
CA VAL A 108 18.28 18.12 2.85
C VAL A 108 16.88 18.77 2.89
N GLU A 109 16.77 20.02 2.42
CA GLU A 109 15.47 20.72 2.36
C GLU A 109 14.52 20.04 1.36
N THR A 110 15.02 19.62 0.20
CA THR A 110 14.21 18.85 -0.77
C THR A 110 13.69 17.55 -0.16
N MET A 111 14.53 16.82 0.55
CA MET A 111 14.12 15.61 1.26
C MET A 111 13.04 15.90 2.32
N LYS A 112 13.20 16.96 3.12
CA LYS A 112 12.20 17.40 4.11
C LYS A 112 10.87 17.77 3.47
N LYS A 113 10.89 18.44 2.31
CA LYS A 113 9.67 18.76 1.53
C LYS A 113 8.88 17.50 1.17
N HIS A 114 9.55 16.39 0.92
CA HIS A 114 8.94 15.09 0.67
C HIS A 114 8.64 14.28 1.94
N GLY A 115 8.71 14.90 3.11
CA GLY A 115 8.41 14.28 4.40
C GLY A 115 9.48 13.31 4.88
N VAL A 116 10.70 13.40 4.34
CA VAL A 116 11.84 12.59 4.80
C VAL A 116 12.44 13.26 6.04
N GLU A 117 12.48 12.51 7.12
CA GLU A 117 13.10 12.91 8.39
C GLU A 117 14.33 12.05 8.67
N SER A 118 15.40 12.70 9.14
CA SER A 118 16.58 11.98 9.63
C SER A 118 16.44 11.69 11.12
N PHE A 119 16.98 10.55 11.54
CA PHE A 119 16.99 10.13 12.94
C PHE A 119 18.29 9.38 13.29
N GLY A 120 18.47 9.08 14.57
CA GLY A 120 19.65 8.44 15.12
C GLY A 120 20.73 9.49 15.42
N GLU A 121 20.70 10.00 16.64
CA GLU A 121 21.72 10.92 17.17
C GLU A 121 22.48 10.24 18.30
N VAL A 122 23.67 10.72 18.60
CA VAL A 122 24.45 10.24 19.74
C VAL A 122 23.72 10.63 21.02
N GLY A 123 23.52 9.66 21.91
CA GLY A 123 22.77 9.83 23.14
C GLY A 123 21.29 9.38 23.07
N ASP A 124 20.79 9.04 21.87
CA ASP A 124 19.47 8.46 21.73
C ASP A 124 19.45 7.01 22.27
N GLU A 125 18.29 6.57 22.75
CA GLU A 125 18.04 5.17 23.11
C GLU A 125 18.04 4.29 21.86
N PHE A 126 18.69 3.15 21.94
CA PHE A 126 18.72 2.20 20.84
C PHE A 126 17.36 1.49 20.68
N ASP A 127 16.78 1.57 19.50
CA ASP A 127 15.58 0.84 19.12
C ASP A 127 15.87 0.00 17.87
N PRO A 128 15.74 -1.36 17.94
CA PRO A 128 15.99 -2.25 16.80
C PRO A 128 15.08 -1.99 15.58
N ASN A 129 13.94 -1.32 15.75
CA ASN A 129 13.03 -0.97 14.64
C ASN A 129 13.60 0.18 13.77
N PHE A 130 14.42 1.04 14.38
CA PHE A 130 14.96 2.24 13.75
C PHE A 130 16.48 2.17 13.53
N HIS A 131 17.18 1.40 14.36
CA HIS A 131 18.64 1.39 14.40
C HIS A 131 19.20 0.00 14.10
N SER A 132 20.35 -0.02 13.44
CA SER A 132 21.15 -1.22 13.19
C SER A 132 22.47 -1.11 13.95
N ALA A 133 22.59 -1.82 15.06
CA ALA A 133 23.83 -1.89 15.82
C ALA A 133 24.85 -2.76 15.08
N VAL A 134 25.99 -2.20 14.74
CA VAL A 134 27.11 -2.91 14.08
C VAL A 134 28.29 -3.14 15.02
N MET A 135 28.35 -2.37 16.11
CA MET A 135 29.39 -2.50 17.13
C MET A 135 28.80 -2.20 18.51
N HIS A 136 29.38 -2.83 19.53
CA HIS A 136 29.11 -2.52 20.93
C HIS A 136 30.39 -2.04 21.60
N ILE A 137 30.26 -1.14 22.58
CA ILE A 137 31.35 -0.68 23.45
C ILE A 137 30.90 -0.71 24.90
N GLU A 138 31.84 -0.97 25.77
CA GLU A 138 31.67 -0.72 27.21
C GLU A 138 32.03 0.75 27.48
N SER A 139 31.12 1.51 28.09
CA SER A 139 31.34 2.93 28.41
C SER A 139 30.77 3.22 29.78
N GLU A 140 31.61 3.74 30.68
CA GLU A 140 31.18 4.19 32.02
C GLU A 140 30.40 5.51 31.97
N ASP A 141 30.57 6.29 30.91
CA ASP A 141 29.95 7.62 30.73
C ASP A 141 28.58 7.59 30.04
N LEU A 142 28.24 6.51 29.37
CA LEU A 142 26.98 6.33 28.64
C LEU A 142 26.13 5.26 29.32
N GLY A 143 24.81 5.48 29.34
CA GLY A 143 23.87 4.47 29.84
C GLY A 143 23.83 3.21 29.00
N GLU A 144 23.27 2.13 29.53
CA GLU A 144 23.02 0.89 28.78
C GLU A 144 22.04 1.14 27.63
N ASN A 145 22.27 0.51 26.48
CA ASN A 145 21.45 0.64 25.29
C ASN A 145 21.35 2.06 24.69
N VAL A 146 22.38 2.86 24.85
CA VAL A 146 22.46 4.22 24.28
C VAL A 146 23.36 4.23 23.06
N ILE A 147 23.01 5.03 22.05
CA ILE A 147 23.82 5.23 20.86
C ILE A 147 25.08 6.01 21.21
N ALA A 148 26.21 5.33 21.16
CA ALA A 148 27.53 5.92 21.43
C ALA A 148 28.11 6.65 20.21
N GLN A 149 27.87 6.11 19.01
CA GLN A 149 28.34 6.69 17.75
C GLN A 149 27.37 6.36 16.61
N VAL A 150 27.22 7.31 15.68
CA VAL A 150 26.42 7.14 14.47
C VAL A 150 27.35 7.09 13.27
N PHE A 151 27.40 5.95 12.59
CA PHE A 151 28.17 5.78 11.35
C PHE A 151 27.41 6.29 10.12
N SER A 152 26.07 6.06 10.10
CA SER A 152 25.19 6.66 9.10
C SER A 152 23.82 6.95 9.70
N LYS A 153 23.30 8.15 9.38
CA LYS A 153 21.95 8.57 9.83
C LYS A 153 20.86 7.68 9.23
N GLY A 154 19.83 7.41 10.01
CA GLY A 154 18.59 6.80 9.54
C GLY A 154 17.69 7.82 8.85
N TYR A 155 16.81 7.33 7.98
CA TYR A 155 15.81 8.16 7.30
C TYR A 155 14.46 7.44 7.28
N LYS A 156 13.38 8.21 7.52
CA LYS A 156 11.99 7.72 7.49
C LYS A 156 11.09 8.69 6.74
N VAL A 157 9.94 8.20 6.27
CA VAL A 157 8.84 9.01 5.74
C VAL A 157 7.58 8.63 6.50
N GLY A 158 7.04 9.54 7.29
CA GLY A 158 6.00 9.21 8.27
C GLY A 158 6.45 8.07 9.18
N ASP A 159 5.66 6.99 9.24
CA ASP A 159 5.99 5.79 10.05
C ASP A 159 6.90 4.78 9.34
N LYS A 160 7.19 4.99 8.06
CA LYS A 160 7.96 4.03 7.27
C LYS A 160 9.44 4.37 7.30
N VAL A 161 10.25 3.48 7.86
CA VAL A 161 11.71 3.55 7.80
C VAL A 161 12.19 3.22 6.37
N ILE A 162 12.90 4.17 5.74
CA ILE A 162 13.53 4.00 4.43
C ILE A 162 14.87 3.31 4.60
N ARG A 163 15.65 3.76 5.60
CA ARG A 163 16.95 3.23 5.96
C ARG A 163 17.16 3.36 7.46
N PRO A 164 17.48 2.28 8.17
CA PRO A 164 17.84 2.36 9.59
C PRO A 164 19.15 3.14 9.77
N ALA A 165 19.32 3.78 10.94
CA ALA A 165 20.58 4.36 11.29
C ALA A 165 21.58 3.25 11.67
N THR A 166 22.81 3.35 11.16
CA THR A 166 23.88 2.42 11.54
C THR A 166 24.66 3.01 12.70
N VAL A 167 24.66 2.32 13.83
CA VAL A 167 25.12 2.88 15.10
C VAL A 167 26.04 1.91 15.85
N GLN A 168 26.82 2.49 16.78
CA GLN A 168 27.49 1.80 17.85
C GLN A 168 26.72 2.04 19.14
N VAL A 169 26.52 0.99 19.92
CA VAL A 169 25.69 1.03 21.13
C VAL A 169 26.59 0.79 22.37
N ALA A 170 26.35 1.56 23.42
CA ALA A 170 26.96 1.33 24.73
C ALA A 170 26.17 0.27 25.49
N ASN A 171 26.92 -0.62 26.16
CA ASN A 171 26.40 -1.65 27.06
C ASN A 171 26.85 -1.39 28.46
#